data_7b516cddca02a5cc5a312fdcc1ba2245
#
_entry.id   7b516cddca02a5cc5a312fdcc1ba2245
#
_cell.length_a   1.000
_cell.length_b   1.000
_cell.length_c   1.000
_cell.angle_alpha   90.00
_cell.angle_beta   90.00
_cell.angle_gamma   90.00
#
_symmetry.space_group_name_H-M   'P 1'
#
loop_
_entity.id
_entity.type
_entity.pdbx_description
1 polymer ?
#
loop_
_entity_poly.entity_id
_entity_poly.type
_entity_poly.pdbx_seq_one_letter_code
_entity_poly.pdbx_strand_id
1 'polypeptide(L)'
;MLKIRNLYKSFGKVEVLKGVDLDVVEGEILVIVGPSGGGKTTLLRSINCLERCEAGSIVINGKELFKDGHYASKKELTAIRKDIGLVFQGFNLFPHRTVLENIIEAPTRVLGKTKKEATESALEILGFLGLTDKANNYPFELSGGQKQRAAIGRALAMDPKLMCFDEPTSALDPSLTDDVANVIKSLSTQGMAMLIITHDMDFAKKVADRIVSMNNGIILEQHIYEVAEND
;
A
#
# COMPACT_ATOMS: atom_id res chain seq x y z
N MET A 1 -6.42 8.55 9.56
CA MET A 1 -5.12 8.33 8.89
C MET A 1 -5.06 8.98 7.51
N LEU A 2 -5.86 8.57 6.53
CA LEU A 2 -6.00 9.21 5.19
C LEU A 2 -7.32 9.94 5.09
N LYS A 3 -7.34 11.14 4.50
CA LYS A 3 -8.55 11.88 4.15
C LYS A 3 -8.41 12.46 2.74
N ILE A 4 -9.35 12.14 1.87
CA ILE A 4 -9.45 12.64 0.50
C ILE A 4 -10.79 13.34 0.35
N ARG A 5 -10.80 14.54 -0.26
CA ARG A 5 -12.02 15.30 -0.51
C ARG A 5 -12.01 15.85 -1.92
N ASN A 6 -13.10 15.55 -2.62
CA ASN A 6 -13.43 16.09 -3.93
C ASN A 6 -12.24 16.04 -4.93
N LEU A 7 -11.56 14.85 -4.99
CA LEU A 7 -10.32 14.70 -5.73
C LEU A 7 -10.57 14.51 -7.21
N TYR A 8 -9.92 15.32 -8.05
CA TYR A 8 -9.97 15.26 -9.51
C TYR A 8 -8.62 14.98 -10.13
N LYS A 9 -8.63 14.18 -11.19
CA LYS A 9 -7.46 13.87 -12.01
C LYS A 9 -7.85 13.55 -13.44
N SER A 10 -7.18 14.21 -14.40
CA SER A 10 -7.33 13.97 -15.83
C SER A 10 -6.00 13.58 -16.49
N PHE A 11 -6.08 12.86 -17.58
CA PHE A 11 -4.99 12.63 -18.52
C PHE A 11 -5.41 13.20 -19.90
N GLY A 12 -4.91 14.37 -20.23
CA GLY A 12 -5.35 15.12 -21.40
C GLY A 12 -6.84 15.50 -21.28
N LYS A 13 -7.68 14.96 -22.15
CA LYS A 13 -9.14 15.20 -22.14
C LYS A 13 -9.93 14.14 -21.36
N VAL A 14 -9.27 13.11 -20.85
CA VAL A 14 -9.94 12.00 -20.16
C VAL A 14 -9.88 12.25 -18.64
N GLU A 15 -11.04 12.52 -18.06
CA GLU A 15 -11.21 12.66 -16.62
C GLU A 15 -11.28 11.26 -15.97
N VAL A 16 -10.29 10.95 -15.11
CA VAL A 16 -10.10 9.62 -14.51
C VAL A 16 -10.54 9.57 -13.06
N LEU A 17 -10.35 10.65 -12.28
CA LEU A 17 -10.94 10.82 -10.95
C LEU A 17 -11.90 12.00 -11.01
N LYS A 18 -13.13 11.80 -10.47
CA LYS A 18 -14.27 12.70 -10.67
C LYS A 18 -14.91 13.06 -9.33
N GLY A 19 -14.16 13.79 -8.48
CA GLY A 19 -14.67 14.21 -7.18
C GLY A 19 -14.67 13.06 -6.16
N VAL A 20 -13.55 12.35 -6.03
CA VAL A 20 -13.43 11.22 -5.10
C VAL A 20 -13.33 11.72 -3.66
N ASP A 21 -14.22 11.21 -2.79
CA ASP A 21 -14.18 11.34 -1.34
C ASP A 21 -13.86 9.98 -0.73
N LEU A 22 -12.86 9.93 0.18
CA LEU A 22 -12.45 8.70 0.84
C LEU A 22 -11.75 9.00 2.16
N ASP A 23 -12.04 8.19 3.18
CA ASP A 23 -11.34 8.21 4.46
C ASP A 23 -10.81 6.80 4.79
N VAL A 24 -9.64 6.74 5.42
CA VAL A 24 -9.12 5.54 6.07
C VAL A 24 -8.71 5.92 7.47
N VAL A 25 -9.20 5.21 8.48
CA VAL A 25 -8.83 5.43 9.87
C VAL A 25 -7.61 4.58 10.28
N GLU A 26 -7.07 4.81 11.47
CA GLU A 26 -5.97 4.02 11.99
C GLU A 26 -6.44 2.59 12.29
N GLY A 27 -5.62 1.60 11.94
CA GLY A 27 -5.94 0.17 12.08
C GLY A 27 -6.95 -0.38 11.08
N GLU A 28 -7.55 0.46 10.20
CA GLU A 28 -8.53 0.03 9.22
C GLU A 28 -7.88 -0.56 7.96
N ILE A 29 -8.43 -1.67 7.48
CA ILE A 29 -8.19 -2.20 6.14
C ILE A 29 -9.34 -1.78 5.24
N LEU A 30 -9.13 -0.73 4.44
CA LEU A 30 -10.06 -0.34 3.38
C LEU A 30 -9.67 -0.99 2.07
N VAL A 31 -10.60 -1.71 1.45
CA VAL A 31 -10.40 -2.31 0.12
C VAL A 31 -11.26 -1.58 -0.91
N ILE A 32 -10.65 -1.15 -2.00
CA ILE A 32 -11.33 -0.60 -3.18
C ILE A 32 -11.41 -1.67 -4.25
N VAL A 33 -12.63 -2.06 -4.62
CA VAL A 33 -12.89 -3.01 -5.71
C VAL A 33 -13.47 -2.31 -6.93
N GLY A 34 -13.44 -2.96 -8.08
CA GLY A 34 -14.09 -2.45 -9.31
C GLY A 34 -13.34 -2.87 -10.57
N PRO A 35 -13.91 -2.56 -11.75
CA PRO A 35 -13.36 -2.99 -13.03
C PRO A 35 -12.00 -2.35 -13.34
N SER A 36 -11.24 -2.99 -14.22
CA SER A 36 -10.02 -2.40 -14.78
C SER A 36 -10.36 -1.09 -15.50
N GLY A 37 -9.49 -0.09 -15.34
CA GLY A 37 -9.75 1.26 -15.88
C GLY A 37 -10.69 2.13 -15.05
N GLY A 38 -11.24 1.62 -13.94
CA GLY A 38 -12.16 2.38 -13.06
C GLY A 38 -11.55 3.54 -12.28
N GLY A 39 -10.21 3.75 -12.34
CA GLY A 39 -9.51 4.84 -11.65
C GLY A 39 -8.75 4.42 -10.37
N LYS A 40 -8.87 3.16 -9.91
CA LYS A 40 -8.28 2.65 -8.66
C LYS A 40 -6.75 2.89 -8.57
N THR A 41 -5.99 2.43 -9.56
CA THR A 41 -4.53 2.59 -9.60
C THR A 41 -4.14 4.08 -9.70
N THR A 42 -4.93 4.91 -10.42
CA THR A 42 -4.69 6.36 -10.48
C THR A 42 -4.89 7.00 -9.11
N LEU A 43 -5.94 6.63 -8.37
CA LEU A 43 -6.16 7.09 -7.00
C LEU A 43 -4.99 6.70 -6.09
N LEU A 44 -4.59 5.43 -6.11
CA LEU A 44 -3.47 4.93 -5.31
C LEU A 44 -2.15 5.66 -5.64
N ARG A 45 -1.87 5.89 -6.92
CA ARG A 45 -0.69 6.63 -7.40
C ARG A 45 -0.74 8.10 -6.97
N SER A 46 -1.93 8.71 -6.97
CA SER A 46 -2.10 10.09 -6.50
C SER A 46 -1.78 10.23 -5.00
N ILE A 47 -2.25 9.31 -4.18
CA ILE A 47 -1.95 9.24 -2.74
C ILE A 47 -0.44 9.11 -2.51
N ASN A 48 0.24 8.32 -3.33
CA ASN A 48 1.68 8.07 -3.26
C ASN A 48 2.55 9.14 -3.99
N CYS A 49 1.96 10.24 -4.45
CA CYS A 49 2.64 11.30 -5.23
C CYS A 49 3.35 10.79 -6.49
N LEU A 50 2.87 9.73 -7.11
CA LEU A 50 3.33 9.21 -8.41
C LEU A 50 2.54 9.83 -9.56
N GLU A 51 1.33 10.33 -9.28
CA GLU A 51 0.50 11.11 -10.21
C GLU A 51 0.11 12.44 -9.55
N ARG A 52 0.00 13.50 -10.35
CA ARG A 52 -0.42 14.82 -9.87
C ARG A 52 -1.93 15.00 -10.04
N CYS A 53 -2.59 15.46 -8.98
CA CYS A 53 -4.00 15.84 -8.98
C CYS A 53 -4.19 17.30 -9.41
N GLU A 54 -5.41 17.65 -9.77
CA GLU A 54 -5.78 18.96 -10.31
C GLU A 54 -6.62 19.77 -9.33
N ALA A 55 -7.57 19.13 -8.63
CA ALA A 55 -8.42 19.77 -7.63
C ALA A 55 -8.73 18.82 -6.48
N GLY A 56 -9.28 19.37 -5.40
CA GLY A 56 -9.60 18.65 -4.17
C GLY A 56 -8.45 18.65 -3.16
N SER A 57 -8.48 17.72 -2.22
CA SER A 57 -7.42 17.65 -1.19
C SER A 57 -7.08 16.20 -0.79
N ILE A 58 -5.82 16.01 -0.36
CA ILE A 58 -5.30 14.78 0.24
C ILE A 58 -4.56 15.16 1.52
N VAL A 59 -4.98 14.55 2.64
CA VAL A 59 -4.34 14.69 3.95
C VAL A 59 -3.93 13.31 4.44
N ILE A 60 -2.68 13.15 4.86
CA ILE A 60 -2.11 11.88 5.36
C ILE A 60 -1.49 12.13 6.71
N ASN A 61 -1.91 11.37 7.71
CA ASN A 61 -1.44 11.47 9.09
C ASN A 61 -1.49 12.93 9.61
N GLY A 62 -2.61 13.63 9.33
CA GLY A 62 -2.81 15.03 9.70
C GLY A 62 -2.02 16.06 8.91
N LYS A 63 -1.19 15.64 7.93
CA LYS A 63 -0.37 16.52 7.09
C LYS A 63 -1.03 16.70 5.73
N GLU A 64 -1.21 17.93 5.28
CA GLU A 64 -1.75 18.24 3.96
C GLU A 64 -0.71 17.91 2.88
N LEU A 65 -1.01 16.91 2.04
CA LEU A 65 -0.18 16.52 0.91
C LEU A 65 -0.44 17.41 -0.31
N PHE A 66 -1.73 17.65 -0.57
CA PHE A 66 -2.22 18.33 -1.74
C PHE A 66 -3.53 19.06 -1.40
N LYS A 67 -3.72 20.27 -1.94
CA LYS A 67 -4.96 21.02 -1.88
C LYS A 67 -5.09 21.95 -3.08
N ASP A 68 -6.17 21.81 -3.85
CA ASP A 68 -6.60 22.68 -4.95
C ASP A 68 -5.44 23.13 -5.88
N GLY A 69 -4.76 22.13 -6.47
CA GLY A 69 -3.64 22.36 -7.40
C GLY A 69 -2.27 22.56 -6.73
N HIS A 70 -2.22 22.75 -5.42
CA HIS A 70 -0.98 23.02 -4.69
C HIS A 70 -0.52 21.80 -3.88
N TYR A 71 0.71 21.40 -4.09
CA TYR A 71 1.37 20.36 -3.28
C TYR A 71 2.15 21.00 -2.14
N ALA A 72 2.25 20.29 -1.04
CA ALA A 72 3.13 20.62 0.07
C ALA A 72 4.57 20.93 -0.42
N SER A 73 5.34 21.68 0.34
CA SER A 73 6.75 21.97 0.01
C SER A 73 7.56 20.67 -0.14
N LYS A 74 8.69 20.73 -0.86
CA LYS A 74 9.56 19.56 -1.06
C LYS A 74 9.98 18.88 0.26
N LYS A 75 10.21 19.68 1.32
CA LYS A 75 10.57 19.18 2.65
C LYS A 75 9.39 18.43 3.31
N GLU A 76 8.20 19.01 3.25
CA GLU A 76 6.97 18.40 3.78
C GLU A 76 6.58 17.14 3.00
N LEU A 77 6.65 17.15 1.66
CA LEU A 77 6.43 15.98 0.82
C LEU A 77 7.37 14.82 1.19
N THR A 78 8.65 15.13 1.46
CA THR A 78 9.61 14.11 1.90
C THR A 78 9.22 13.53 3.26
N ALA A 79 8.70 14.33 4.18
CA ALA A 79 8.23 13.87 5.48
C ALA A 79 6.94 13.05 5.36
N ILE A 80 5.98 13.48 4.53
CA ILE A 80 4.71 12.76 4.31
C ILE A 80 4.96 11.41 3.64
N ARG A 81 5.84 11.34 2.64
CA ARG A 81 6.17 10.10 1.92
C ARG A 81 6.77 9.02 2.82
N LYS A 82 7.41 9.39 3.93
CA LYS A 82 7.91 8.41 4.91
C LYS A 82 6.76 7.72 5.66
N ASP A 83 5.62 8.39 5.80
CA ASP A 83 4.44 7.84 6.46
C ASP A 83 3.67 6.85 5.54
N ILE A 84 4.09 6.68 4.27
CA ILE A 84 3.39 5.85 3.28
C ILE A 84 4.29 4.73 2.79
N GLY A 85 3.82 3.48 2.88
CA GLY A 85 4.42 2.33 2.22
C GLY A 85 3.60 1.94 0.99
N LEU A 86 4.25 1.57 -0.11
CA LEU A 86 3.58 1.11 -1.33
C LEU A 86 4.11 -0.25 -1.77
N VAL A 87 3.19 -1.19 -1.96
CA VAL A 87 3.43 -2.51 -2.53
C VAL A 87 2.80 -2.56 -3.92
N PHE A 88 3.60 -2.75 -4.94
CA PHE A 88 3.19 -2.78 -6.35
C PHE A 88 2.72 -4.16 -6.78
N GLN A 89 1.86 -4.23 -7.79
CA GLN A 89 1.35 -5.44 -8.40
C GLN A 89 2.45 -6.43 -8.86
N GLY A 90 3.59 -5.95 -9.35
CA GLY A 90 4.68 -6.75 -9.91
C GLY A 90 5.84 -7.02 -8.94
N PHE A 91 5.64 -6.97 -7.61
CA PHE A 91 6.66 -7.05 -6.55
C PHE A 91 7.72 -5.94 -6.61
N ASN A 92 8.23 -5.62 -7.77
CA ASN A 92 9.25 -4.59 -8.08
C ASN A 92 10.52 -4.68 -7.18
N LEU A 93 10.90 -5.89 -6.79
CA LEU A 93 12.15 -6.14 -6.09
C LEU A 93 13.35 -5.86 -7.01
N PHE A 94 14.44 -5.35 -6.45
CA PHE A 94 15.69 -5.17 -7.16
C PHE A 94 16.30 -6.55 -7.48
N PRO A 95 16.35 -6.99 -8.74
CA PRO A 95 16.68 -8.37 -9.08
C PRO A 95 18.15 -8.74 -8.78
N HIS A 96 19.03 -7.74 -8.74
CA HIS A 96 20.47 -7.87 -8.48
C HIS A 96 20.83 -7.70 -7.00
N ARG A 97 19.85 -7.65 -6.10
CA ARG A 97 20.01 -7.52 -4.66
C ARG A 97 19.36 -8.69 -3.96
N THR A 98 19.93 -9.11 -2.84
CA THR A 98 19.30 -10.10 -1.96
C THR A 98 18.02 -9.57 -1.33
N VAL A 99 17.22 -10.42 -0.71
CA VAL A 99 16.02 -10.03 0.04
C VAL A 99 16.37 -9.01 1.12
N LEU A 100 17.40 -9.29 1.92
CA LEU A 100 17.87 -8.38 2.96
C LEU A 100 18.30 -7.02 2.37
N GLU A 101 19.07 -7.02 1.30
CA GLU A 101 19.51 -5.79 0.64
C GLU A 101 18.34 -4.97 0.05
N ASN A 102 17.29 -5.64 -0.46
CA ASN A 102 16.06 -4.98 -0.89
C ASN A 102 15.37 -4.24 0.26
N ILE A 103 15.37 -4.82 1.46
CA ILE A 103 14.70 -4.26 2.64
C ILE A 103 15.51 -3.11 3.24
N ILE A 104 16.82 -3.23 3.36
CA ILE A 104 17.66 -2.21 4.01
C ILE A 104 17.98 -0.99 3.14
N GLU A 105 17.76 -1.04 1.83
CA GLU A 105 18.14 0.04 0.91
C GLU A 105 17.50 1.38 1.26
N ALA A 106 16.18 1.41 1.42
CA ALA A 106 15.47 2.64 1.71
C ALA A 106 15.77 3.20 3.12
N PRO A 107 15.79 2.39 4.20
CA PRO A 107 16.21 2.86 5.51
C PRO A 107 17.61 3.47 5.54
N THR A 108 18.56 2.89 4.84
CA THR A 108 19.93 3.43 4.80
C THR A 108 20.02 4.71 3.98
N ARG A 109 19.36 4.78 2.81
CA ARG A 109 19.44 5.93 1.89
C ARG A 109 18.59 7.12 2.29
N VAL A 110 17.39 6.84 2.86
CA VAL A 110 16.36 7.87 3.09
C VAL A 110 16.27 8.26 4.56
N LEU A 111 16.39 7.29 5.47
CA LEU A 111 16.32 7.56 6.91
C LEU A 111 17.70 7.82 7.52
N GLY A 112 18.80 7.55 6.78
CA GLY A 112 20.16 7.72 7.28
C GLY A 112 20.57 6.70 8.33
N LYS A 113 19.83 5.57 8.46
CA LYS A 113 20.21 4.47 9.36
C LYS A 113 21.56 3.88 8.93
N THR A 114 22.38 3.51 9.90
CA THR A 114 23.57 2.71 9.63
C THR A 114 23.19 1.34 9.05
N LYS A 115 24.08 0.72 8.30
CA LYS A 115 23.83 -0.61 7.74
C LYS A 115 23.52 -1.63 8.83
N LYS A 116 24.16 -1.51 10.02
CA LYS A 116 23.90 -2.38 11.16
C LYS A 116 22.47 -2.24 11.67
N GLU A 117 22.02 -1.01 11.99
CA GLU A 117 20.66 -0.74 12.48
C GLU A 117 19.59 -1.17 11.46
N ALA A 118 19.82 -0.88 10.16
CA ALA A 118 18.89 -1.29 9.10
C ALA A 118 18.83 -2.83 8.98
N THR A 119 19.96 -3.53 9.14
CA THR A 119 20.02 -5.00 9.09
C THR A 119 19.28 -5.63 10.27
N GLU A 120 19.49 -5.13 11.48
CA GLU A 120 18.79 -5.60 12.70
C GLU A 120 17.28 -5.47 12.53
N SER A 121 16.78 -4.28 12.17
CA SER A 121 15.35 -4.06 11.90
C SER A 121 14.82 -4.94 10.75
N ALA A 122 15.60 -5.13 9.69
CA ALA A 122 15.19 -5.95 8.55
C ALA A 122 15.08 -7.44 8.92
N LEU A 123 15.94 -7.96 9.79
CA LEU A 123 15.86 -9.35 10.26
C LEU A 123 14.62 -9.59 11.12
N GLU A 124 14.19 -8.61 11.93
CA GLU A 124 12.93 -8.67 12.68
C GLU A 124 11.73 -8.72 11.71
N ILE A 125 11.73 -7.85 10.70
CA ILE A 125 10.69 -7.85 9.64
C ILE A 125 10.67 -9.19 8.90
N LEU A 126 11.83 -9.74 8.54
CA LEU A 126 11.93 -11.03 7.87
C LEU A 126 11.42 -12.17 8.77
N GLY A 127 11.68 -12.11 10.07
CA GLY A 127 11.13 -13.03 11.06
C GLY A 127 9.61 -13.00 11.09
N PHE A 128 9.02 -11.81 11.17
CA PHE A 128 7.56 -11.60 11.12
C PHE A 128 6.94 -12.14 9.82
N LEU A 129 7.63 -11.99 8.68
CA LEU A 129 7.17 -12.43 7.36
C LEU A 129 7.48 -13.91 7.05
N GLY A 130 8.14 -14.65 7.95
CA GLY A 130 8.55 -16.04 7.73
C GLY A 130 9.57 -16.18 6.59
N LEU A 131 10.53 -15.24 6.48
CA LEU A 131 11.54 -15.19 5.42
C LEU A 131 12.97 -15.12 5.94
N THR A 132 13.22 -15.43 7.21
CA THR A 132 14.56 -15.32 7.82
C THR A 132 15.59 -16.17 7.07
N ASP A 133 15.22 -17.40 6.66
CA ASP A 133 16.06 -18.32 5.89
C ASP A 133 16.31 -17.87 4.45
N LYS A 134 15.55 -16.89 3.96
CA LYS A 134 15.63 -16.31 2.61
C LYS A 134 16.36 -14.97 2.55
N ALA A 135 16.88 -14.48 3.68
CA ALA A 135 17.53 -13.16 3.75
C ALA A 135 18.60 -12.94 2.69
N ASN A 136 19.40 -13.97 2.40
CA ASN A 136 20.51 -13.93 1.45
C ASN A 136 20.13 -14.41 0.03
N ASN A 137 18.89 -14.84 -0.20
CA ASN A 137 18.41 -15.24 -1.52
C ASN A 137 18.14 -14.03 -2.42
N TYR A 138 18.27 -14.21 -3.72
CA TYR A 138 17.86 -13.24 -4.73
C TYR A 138 16.39 -13.43 -5.12
N PRO A 139 15.71 -12.38 -5.65
CA PRO A 139 14.31 -12.49 -6.03
C PRO A 139 13.96 -13.64 -6.97
N PHE A 140 14.85 -14.02 -7.88
CA PHE A 140 14.60 -15.13 -8.81
C PHE A 140 14.57 -16.51 -8.15
N GLU A 141 15.13 -16.64 -6.93
CA GLU A 141 15.14 -17.88 -6.14
C GLU A 141 13.89 -18.05 -5.27
N LEU A 142 12.99 -17.06 -5.25
CA LEU A 142 11.80 -17.02 -4.41
C LEU A 142 10.54 -17.46 -5.17
N SER A 143 9.60 -18.11 -4.45
CA SER A 143 8.24 -18.29 -4.94
C SER A 143 7.49 -16.95 -5.05
N GLY A 144 6.35 -16.93 -5.76
CA GLY A 144 5.51 -15.72 -5.88
C GLY A 144 5.11 -15.14 -4.52
N GLY A 145 4.62 -15.98 -3.60
CA GLY A 145 4.25 -15.56 -2.25
C GLY A 145 5.44 -15.05 -1.42
N GLN A 146 6.61 -15.65 -1.55
CA GLN A 146 7.84 -15.16 -0.91
C GLN A 146 8.27 -13.80 -1.48
N LYS A 147 8.19 -13.60 -2.80
CA LYS A 147 8.44 -12.29 -3.43
C LYS A 147 7.48 -11.22 -2.91
N GLN A 148 6.20 -11.55 -2.79
CA GLN A 148 5.20 -10.63 -2.27
C GLN A 148 5.47 -10.24 -0.83
N ARG A 149 5.76 -11.23 0.05
CA ARG A 149 6.13 -10.94 1.43
C ARG A 149 7.43 -10.12 1.53
N ALA A 150 8.42 -10.38 0.69
CA ALA A 150 9.64 -9.56 0.62
C ALA A 150 9.35 -8.11 0.18
N ALA A 151 8.43 -7.91 -0.78
CA ALA A 151 7.99 -6.57 -1.20
C ALA A 151 7.24 -5.83 -0.08
N ILE A 152 6.41 -6.54 0.70
CA ILE A 152 5.80 -6.01 1.91
C ILE A 152 6.88 -5.61 2.93
N GLY A 153 7.86 -6.49 3.18
CA GLY A 153 8.96 -6.20 4.10
C GLY A 153 9.77 -4.96 3.72
N ARG A 154 10.02 -4.77 2.43
CA ARG A 154 10.68 -3.56 1.93
C ARG A 154 9.87 -2.29 2.22
N ALA A 155 8.56 -2.34 2.10
CA ALA A 155 7.69 -1.20 2.42
C ALA A 155 7.64 -0.95 3.93
N LEU A 156 7.52 -2.00 4.75
CA LEU A 156 7.50 -1.94 6.22
C LEU A 156 8.78 -1.36 6.82
N ALA A 157 9.94 -1.58 6.17
CA ALA A 157 11.23 -1.12 6.67
C ALA A 157 11.36 0.41 6.82
N MET A 158 10.45 1.17 6.19
CA MET A 158 10.34 2.62 6.34
C MET A 158 9.51 3.06 7.55
N ASP A 159 8.94 2.12 8.32
CA ASP A 159 8.00 2.36 9.42
C ASP A 159 6.81 3.25 9.02
N PRO A 160 6.08 2.89 7.93
CA PRO A 160 4.98 3.70 7.45
C PRO A 160 3.78 3.66 8.40
N LYS A 161 2.91 4.67 8.33
CA LYS A 161 1.63 4.74 9.07
C LYS A 161 0.45 4.31 8.20
N LEU A 162 0.61 4.37 6.89
CA LEU A 162 -0.35 3.93 5.89
C LEU A 162 0.34 2.99 4.89
N MET A 163 -0.17 1.78 4.73
CA MET A 163 0.27 0.85 3.69
C MET A 163 -0.72 0.86 2.53
N CYS A 164 -0.21 1.06 1.33
CA CYS A 164 -0.96 1.00 0.08
C CYS A 164 -0.59 -0.26 -0.70
N PHE A 165 -1.57 -1.00 -1.20
CA PHE A 165 -1.36 -2.22 -1.97
C PHE A 165 -2.06 -2.11 -3.33
N ASP A 166 -1.29 -2.30 -4.41
CA ASP A 166 -1.81 -2.37 -5.78
C ASP A 166 -1.89 -3.82 -6.22
N GLU A 167 -3.11 -4.40 -6.23
CA GLU A 167 -3.39 -5.77 -6.66
C GLU A 167 -2.45 -6.82 -6.00
N PRO A 168 -2.41 -6.95 -4.66
CA PRO A 168 -1.37 -7.71 -3.96
C PRO A 168 -1.36 -9.22 -4.22
N THR A 169 -2.41 -9.77 -4.81
CA THR A 169 -2.55 -11.21 -5.08
C THR A 169 -2.57 -11.55 -6.57
N SER A 170 -2.62 -10.56 -7.47
CA SER A 170 -2.81 -10.79 -8.91
C SER A 170 -1.68 -11.58 -9.60
N ALA A 171 -0.48 -11.61 -9.03
CA ALA A 171 0.68 -12.34 -9.54
C ALA A 171 0.96 -13.63 -8.74
N LEU A 172 -0.01 -14.10 -7.92
CA LEU A 172 0.13 -15.26 -7.06
C LEU A 172 -0.78 -16.40 -7.50
N ASP A 173 -0.34 -17.63 -7.23
CA ASP A 173 -1.23 -18.78 -7.26
C ASP A 173 -2.27 -18.66 -6.12
N PRO A 174 -3.52 -19.10 -6.34
CA PRO A 174 -4.59 -19.02 -5.33
C PRO A 174 -4.22 -19.60 -3.96
N SER A 175 -3.40 -20.66 -3.94
CA SER A 175 -2.91 -21.31 -2.71
C SER A 175 -1.98 -20.43 -1.86
N LEU A 176 -1.41 -19.36 -2.43
CA LEU A 176 -0.49 -18.43 -1.74
C LEU A 176 -1.18 -17.13 -1.30
N THR A 177 -2.43 -16.94 -1.69
CA THR A 177 -3.22 -15.75 -1.34
C THR A 177 -3.46 -15.65 0.17
N ASP A 178 -3.65 -16.80 0.83
CA ASP A 178 -3.91 -16.89 2.25
C ASP A 178 -2.73 -16.40 3.10
N ASP A 179 -1.52 -16.71 2.70
CA ASP A 179 -0.31 -16.24 3.39
C ASP A 179 -0.25 -14.71 3.39
N VAL A 180 -0.55 -14.09 2.25
CA VAL A 180 -0.54 -12.63 2.12
C VAL A 180 -1.69 -12.00 2.91
N ALA A 181 -2.88 -12.61 2.89
CA ALA A 181 -4.03 -12.16 3.67
C ALA A 181 -3.73 -12.16 5.19
N ASN A 182 -3.09 -13.24 5.68
CA ASN A 182 -2.72 -13.36 7.09
C ASN A 182 -1.70 -12.29 7.51
N VAL A 183 -0.70 -12.00 6.66
CA VAL A 183 0.27 -10.91 6.91
C VAL A 183 -0.46 -9.57 7.00
N ILE A 184 -1.36 -9.26 6.06
CA ILE A 184 -2.13 -8.01 6.03
C ILE A 184 -2.97 -7.87 7.31
N LYS A 185 -3.72 -8.91 7.71
CA LYS A 185 -4.50 -8.90 8.95
C LYS A 185 -3.62 -8.68 10.19
N SER A 186 -2.48 -9.36 10.26
CA SER A 186 -1.56 -9.21 11.39
C SER A 186 -1.00 -7.79 11.51
N LEU A 187 -0.81 -7.08 10.39
CA LEU A 187 -0.40 -5.67 10.41
C LEU A 187 -1.51 -4.73 10.89
N SER A 188 -2.77 -4.99 10.51
CA SER A 188 -3.92 -4.21 10.97
C SER A 188 -4.09 -4.30 12.50
N THR A 189 -3.96 -5.49 13.08
CA THR A 189 -4.04 -5.67 14.54
C THR A 189 -2.95 -4.91 15.32
N GLN A 190 -1.88 -4.49 14.64
CA GLN A 190 -0.82 -3.64 15.19
C GLN A 190 -1.10 -2.13 14.98
N GLY A 191 -2.31 -1.76 14.52
CA GLY A 191 -2.73 -0.37 14.29
C GLY A 191 -2.35 0.19 12.91
N MET A 192 -1.83 -0.62 12.00
CA MET A 192 -1.47 -0.18 10.64
C MET A 192 -2.72 0.12 9.82
N ALA A 193 -2.84 1.34 9.32
CA ALA A 193 -3.87 1.68 8.34
C ALA A 193 -3.50 1.15 6.96
N MET A 194 -4.47 0.58 6.23
CA MET A 194 -4.21 0.00 4.91
C MET A 194 -5.25 0.40 3.88
N LEU A 195 -4.77 0.70 2.68
CA LEU A 195 -5.58 0.91 1.49
C LEU A 195 -5.18 -0.12 0.43
N ILE A 196 -6.09 -0.99 0.08
CA ILE A 196 -5.85 -2.07 -0.88
C ILE A 196 -6.75 -1.85 -2.09
N ILE A 197 -6.19 -1.94 -3.29
CA ILE A 197 -7.00 -2.00 -4.51
C ILE A 197 -6.88 -3.40 -5.11
N THR A 198 -8.03 -3.98 -5.47
CA THR A 198 -8.08 -5.31 -6.10
C THR A 198 -9.36 -5.49 -6.91
N HIS A 199 -9.35 -6.46 -7.83
CA HIS A 199 -10.54 -6.97 -8.49
C HIS A 199 -10.99 -8.33 -7.92
N ASP A 200 -10.22 -8.91 -7.00
CA ASP A 200 -10.50 -10.17 -6.34
C ASP A 200 -11.42 -9.93 -5.12
N MET A 201 -12.71 -10.27 -5.29
CA MET A 201 -13.73 -10.10 -4.24
C MET A 201 -13.55 -11.08 -3.07
N ASP A 202 -13.03 -12.27 -3.31
CA ASP A 202 -12.85 -13.27 -2.24
C ASP A 202 -11.69 -12.83 -1.33
N PHE A 203 -10.61 -12.35 -1.93
CA PHE A 203 -9.53 -11.73 -1.17
C PHE A 203 -10.01 -10.48 -0.41
N ALA A 204 -10.78 -9.60 -1.08
CA ALA A 204 -11.32 -8.39 -0.45
C ALA A 204 -12.15 -8.73 0.80
N LYS A 205 -13.11 -9.66 0.70
CA LYS A 205 -13.94 -10.12 1.82
C LYS A 205 -13.13 -10.75 2.95
N LYS A 206 -12.01 -11.39 2.61
CA LYS A 206 -11.16 -12.07 3.59
C LYS A 206 -10.37 -11.09 4.47
N VAL A 207 -9.96 -9.93 3.94
CA VAL A 207 -9.05 -9.02 4.64
C VAL A 207 -9.69 -7.72 5.11
N ALA A 208 -10.75 -7.25 4.44
CA ALA A 208 -11.27 -5.90 4.62
C ALA A 208 -12.11 -5.75 5.89
N ASP A 209 -11.94 -4.61 6.57
CA ASP A 209 -12.92 -4.08 7.51
C ASP A 209 -14.03 -3.36 6.77
N ARG A 210 -13.68 -2.70 5.63
CA ARG A 210 -14.61 -1.98 4.78
C ARG A 210 -14.25 -2.14 3.31
N ILE A 211 -15.26 -2.39 2.46
CA ILE A 211 -15.11 -2.46 1.00
C ILE A 211 -15.88 -1.32 0.36
N VAL A 212 -15.25 -0.63 -0.58
CA VAL A 212 -15.89 0.38 -1.42
C VAL A 212 -15.76 -0.02 -2.89
N SER A 213 -16.80 0.27 -3.68
CA SER A 213 -16.78 0.05 -5.12
C SER A 213 -16.39 1.32 -5.85
N MET A 214 -15.44 1.22 -6.79
CA MET A 214 -15.02 2.33 -7.64
C MET A 214 -15.23 2.00 -9.11
N ASN A 215 -15.96 2.86 -9.82
CA ASN A 215 -16.17 2.73 -11.26
C ASN A 215 -16.18 4.11 -11.92
N ASN A 216 -15.60 4.21 -13.12
CA ASN A 216 -15.55 5.44 -13.92
C ASN A 216 -15.06 6.68 -13.14
N GLY A 217 -14.13 6.50 -12.20
CA GLY A 217 -13.55 7.59 -11.41
C GLY A 217 -14.37 8.05 -10.21
N ILE A 218 -15.42 7.32 -9.84
CA ILE A 218 -16.34 7.65 -8.74
C ILE A 218 -16.38 6.48 -7.75
N ILE A 219 -16.44 6.79 -6.46
CA ILE A 219 -16.78 5.82 -5.41
C ILE A 219 -18.31 5.69 -5.40
N LEU A 220 -18.84 4.48 -5.64
CA LEU A 220 -20.28 4.24 -5.82
C LEU A 220 -20.98 3.80 -4.54
N GLU A 221 -20.37 2.88 -3.78
CA GLU A 221 -20.99 2.27 -2.60
C GLU A 221 -19.94 1.97 -1.54
N GLN A 222 -20.36 2.01 -0.28
CA GLN A 222 -19.59 1.57 0.86
C GLN A 222 -20.31 0.38 1.48
N HIS A 223 -19.74 -0.82 1.41
CA HIS A 223 -20.21 -1.98 2.14
C HIS A 223 -19.34 -2.16 3.38
N ILE A 224 -19.96 -2.01 4.55
CA ILE A 224 -19.32 -2.39 5.82
C ILE A 224 -19.59 -3.89 5.96
N TYR A 225 -18.56 -4.68 5.87
CA TYR A 225 -18.62 -6.09 6.24
C TYR A 225 -18.22 -6.16 7.71
N GLU A 226 -19.20 -6.27 8.59
CA GLU A 226 -18.92 -6.70 9.96
C GLU A 226 -18.28 -8.08 9.86
N VAL A 227 -17.03 -8.18 10.31
CA VAL A 227 -16.38 -9.47 10.47
C VAL A 227 -17.26 -10.25 11.44
N ALA A 228 -17.90 -11.32 10.98
CA ALA A 228 -18.63 -12.21 11.88
C ALA A 228 -17.62 -12.64 12.94
N GLU A 229 -17.82 -12.20 14.17
CA GLU A 229 -17.14 -12.77 15.33
C GLU A 229 -17.44 -14.27 15.30
N ASN A 230 -16.45 -15.05 14.93
CA ASN A 230 -16.53 -16.51 15.05
C ASN A 230 -16.42 -16.80 16.55
N ASP A 231 -17.59 -17.16 17.13
CA ASP A 231 -17.70 -17.80 18.43
C ASP A 231 -16.87 -19.11 18.53
#